data_b8f1d874463cdda2c8c6ed0de92f2060
#
_entry.id   b8f1d874463cdda2c8c6ed0de92f2060
#
_cell.length_a   1.000
_cell.length_b   1.000
_cell.length_c   1.000
_cell.angle_alpha   90.00
_cell.angle_beta   90.00
_cell.angle_gamma   90.00
#
_symmetry.space_group_name_H-M   'P 1'
#
loop_
_entity.id
_entity.type
_entity.pdbx_description
1 polymer ?
#
loop_
_entity_poly.entity_id
_entity_poly.type
_entity_poly.pdbx_seq_one_letter_code
_entity_poly.pdbx_strand_id
1 'polypeptide(L)'
;MRLHNIFAMEQYTQETYHFDFANEKIQSFHALIKKENTSSNKEFAIKAYEYVRDNWPYYPYRFSLINEDWRSSELVTHKSGHCIDKVIILIAILRVEKIPARLGLAKVRNHIAVDQIVEKFGSDVLVPHGYIEIYLDNKWVKATPAFNKELCELLNVKVLDFDGENDSIFQEFDQTGSNAFMEYLEDYGTFNEVPLPYMFQLMQEHYPRITASGITLGSVLNLSKI
;
A
#
# COMPACT_ATOMS: atom_id res chain seq x y z
N MET A 1 18.01 5.52 -26.96
CA MET A 1 17.03 6.01 -25.96
C MET A 1 15.90 5.01 -25.65
N ARG A 2 15.17 4.44 -26.63
CA ARG A 2 14.09 3.44 -26.36
C ARG A 2 14.55 2.15 -25.66
N LEU A 3 15.70 1.58 -26.00
CA LEU A 3 16.19 0.33 -25.40
C LEU A 3 16.59 0.49 -23.92
N HIS A 4 17.19 1.62 -23.53
CA HIS A 4 17.52 1.91 -22.12
C HIS A 4 16.30 2.00 -21.22
N ASN A 5 15.19 2.56 -21.72
CA ASN A 5 13.93 2.64 -20.97
C ASN A 5 13.24 1.27 -20.79
N ILE A 6 13.37 0.36 -21.75
CA ILE A 6 12.77 -0.97 -21.67
C ILE A 6 13.43 -1.79 -20.56
N PHE A 7 14.76 -1.83 -20.50
CA PHE A 7 15.50 -2.52 -19.45
C PHE A 7 15.26 -1.90 -18.05
N ALA A 8 15.12 -0.57 -17.99
CA ALA A 8 14.85 0.12 -16.73
C ALA A 8 13.46 -0.21 -16.15
N MET A 9 12.47 -0.59 -16.98
CA MET A 9 11.14 -0.97 -16.54
C MET A 9 10.99 -2.47 -16.24
N GLU A 10 11.84 -3.30 -16.81
CA GLU A 10 11.77 -4.76 -16.68
C GLU A 10 11.83 -5.21 -15.22
N GLN A 11 12.69 -4.60 -14.40
CA GLN A 11 12.80 -4.91 -12.98
C GLN A 11 11.47 -4.73 -12.20
N TYR A 12 10.58 -3.85 -12.66
CA TYR A 12 9.30 -3.57 -12.02
C TYR A 12 8.16 -4.47 -12.51
N THR A 13 8.46 -5.44 -13.38
CA THR A 13 7.52 -6.44 -13.88
C THR A 13 7.93 -7.87 -13.52
N GLN A 14 9.06 -8.03 -12.83
CA GLN A 14 9.59 -9.35 -12.47
C GLN A 14 9.06 -9.81 -11.12
N GLU A 15 9.06 -11.11 -10.94
CA GLU A 15 8.86 -11.73 -9.66
C GLU A 15 10.06 -11.48 -8.75
N THR A 16 9.78 -11.22 -7.48
CA THR A 16 10.79 -11.06 -6.44
C THR A 16 10.39 -11.86 -5.21
N TYR A 17 11.20 -11.81 -4.15
CA TYR A 17 10.88 -12.56 -2.93
C TYR A 17 9.52 -12.16 -2.33
N HIS A 18 9.22 -10.86 -2.24
CA HIS A 18 7.96 -10.38 -1.66
C HIS A 18 6.83 -10.29 -2.68
N PHE A 19 7.14 -9.97 -3.93
CA PHE A 19 6.15 -9.93 -5.00
C PHE A 19 6.11 -11.27 -5.75
N ASP A 20 5.78 -12.35 -5.03
CA ASP A 20 5.80 -13.74 -5.47
C ASP A 20 4.54 -14.11 -6.28
N PHE A 21 4.32 -13.39 -7.37
CA PHE A 21 3.09 -13.46 -8.16
C PHE A 21 2.88 -14.78 -8.91
N ALA A 22 3.90 -15.64 -9.09
CA ALA A 22 3.73 -16.98 -9.63
C ALA A 22 2.96 -17.91 -8.68
N ASN A 23 2.83 -17.53 -7.39
CA ASN A 23 2.07 -18.30 -6.42
C ASN A 23 0.59 -18.41 -6.83
N GLU A 24 0.01 -19.62 -6.70
CA GLU A 24 -1.36 -19.93 -7.11
C GLU A 24 -2.43 -19.03 -6.48
N LYS A 25 -2.21 -18.56 -5.25
CA LYS A 25 -3.12 -17.63 -4.57
C LYS A 25 -3.22 -16.30 -5.32
N ILE A 26 -2.07 -15.72 -5.70
CA ILE A 26 -2.03 -14.47 -6.48
C ILE A 26 -2.64 -14.68 -7.86
N GLN A 27 -2.31 -15.80 -8.53
CA GLN A 27 -2.88 -16.15 -9.83
C GLN A 27 -4.41 -16.28 -9.77
N SER A 28 -4.95 -16.80 -8.66
CA SER A 28 -6.39 -16.91 -8.46
C SER A 28 -7.07 -15.53 -8.36
N PHE A 29 -6.51 -14.59 -7.61
CA PHE A 29 -7.04 -13.21 -7.54
C PHE A 29 -6.90 -12.48 -8.87
N HIS A 30 -5.76 -12.60 -9.54
CA HIS A 30 -5.58 -12.08 -10.89
C HIS A 30 -6.67 -12.58 -11.85
N ALA A 31 -6.95 -13.90 -11.84
CA ALA A 31 -7.96 -14.51 -12.70
C ALA A 31 -9.38 -13.98 -12.40
N LEU A 32 -9.70 -13.67 -11.14
CA LEU A 32 -10.99 -13.06 -10.77
C LEU A 32 -11.15 -11.67 -11.41
N ILE A 33 -10.14 -10.84 -11.30
CA ILE A 33 -10.15 -9.48 -11.87
C ILE A 33 -10.20 -9.53 -13.40
N LYS A 34 -9.44 -10.45 -14.02
CA LYS A 34 -9.38 -10.61 -15.48
C LYS A 34 -10.73 -11.01 -16.10
N LYS A 35 -11.59 -11.72 -15.35
CA LYS A 35 -12.96 -12.08 -15.80
C LYS A 35 -13.84 -10.86 -16.08
N GLU A 36 -13.50 -9.69 -15.60
CA GLU A 36 -14.24 -8.44 -15.85
C GLU A 36 -14.04 -7.85 -17.26
N ASN A 37 -13.39 -8.60 -18.16
CA ASN A 37 -13.16 -8.22 -19.57
C ASN A 37 -12.47 -6.86 -19.73
N THR A 38 -11.32 -6.68 -19.11
CA THR A 38 -10.51 -5.47 -19.27
C THR A 38 -9.86 -5.43 -20.67
N SER A 39 -9.95 -4.29 -21.34
CA SER A 39 -9.47 -4.10 -22.72
C SER A 39 -8.06 -3.50 -22.82
N SER A 40 -7.54 -2.99 -21.70
CA SER A 40 -6.23 -2.33 -21.63
C SER A 40 -5.55 -2.53 -20.28
N ASN A 41 -4.23 -2.31 -20.23
CA ASN A 41 -3.45 -2.31 -18.97
C ASN A 41 -3.99 -1.29 -17.96
N LYS A 42 -4.41 -0.12 -18.44
CA LYS A 42 -4.99 0.94 -17.61
C LYS A 42 -6.30 0.49 -16.97
N GLU A 43 -7.20 -0.06 -17.76
CA GLU A 43 -8.48 -0.58 -17.25
C GLU A 43 -8.27 -1.72 -16.25
N PHE A 44 -7.33 -2.63 -16.53
CA PHE A 44 -6.95 -3.67 -15.58
C PHE A 44 -6.40 -3.09 -14.28
N ALA A 45 -5.53 -2.07 -14.36
CA ALA A 45 -4.95 -1.45 -13.18
C ALA A 45 -6.01 -0.78 -12.30
N ILE A 46 -6.99 -0.10 -12.91
CA ILE A 46 -8.13 0.50 -12.19
C ILE A 46 -8.93 -0.59 -11.45
N LYS A 47 -9.29 -1.67 -12.14
CA LYS A 47 -10.04 -2.79 -11.55
C LYS A 47 -9.26 -3.51 -10.44
N ALA A 48 -7.97 -3.73 -10.65
CA ALA A 48 -7.11 -4.31 -9.62
C ALA A 48 -7.01 -3.42 -8.38
N TYR A 49 -6.87 -2.11 -8.58
CA TYR A 49 -6.87 -1.12 -7.49
C TYR A 49 -8.17 -1.19 -6.68
N GLU A 50 -9.33 -1.09 -7.35
CA GLU A 50 -10.65 -1.15 -6.71
C GLU A 50 -10.84 -2.47 -5.96
N TYR A 51 -10.45 -3.58 -6.59
CA TYR A 51 -10.55 -4.90 -5.98
C TYR A 51 -9.73 -5.00 -4.69
N VAL A 52 -8.47 -4.58 -4.72
CA VAL A 52 -7.59 -4.61 -3.53
C VAL A 52 -8.07 -3.62 -2.48
N ARG A 53 -8.50 -2.42 -2.88
CA ARG A 53 -9.03 -1.42 -1.94
C ARG A 53 -10.19 -1.98 -1.11
N ASP A 54 -11.14 -2.69 -1.73
CA ASP A 54 -12.40 -3.03 -1.09
C ASP A 54 -12.45 -4.47 -0.52
N ASN A 55 -11.58 -5.40 -0.94
CA ASN A 55 -11.62 -6.78 -0.45
C ASN A 55 -10.75 -7.06 0.79
N TRP A 56 -9.88 -6.12 1.18
CA TRP A 56 -9.14 -6.19 2.44
C TRP A 56 -9.50 -4.96 3.29
N PRO A 57 -10.40 -5.08 4.29
CA PRO A 57 -10.70 -4.02 5.24
C PRO A 57 -9.43 -3.46 5.87
N TYR A 58 -9.34 -2.13 5.97
CA TYR A 58 -8.16 -1.47 6.50
C TYR A 58 -7.95 -1.75 7.99
N TYR A 59 -6.76 -2.21 8.37
CA TYR A 59 -6.40 -2.50 9.75
C TYR A 59 -4.93 -2.12 10.03
N PRO A 60 -4.65 -0.97 10.66
CA PRO A 60 -3.28 -0.45 10.83
C PRO A 60 -2.55 -0.97 12.07
N TYR A 61 -3.19 -1.78 12.92
CA TYR A 61 -2.66 -2.11 14.25
C TYR A 61 -1.77 -3.36 14.31
N ARG A 62 -1.52 -4.02 13.20
CA ARG A 62 -0.59 -5.15 13.09
C ARG A 62 0.51 -4.79 12.11
N PHE A 63 1.75 -4.87 12.57
CA PHE A 63 2.93 -4.69 11.73
C PHE A 63 3.92 -5.82 11.99
N SER A 64 4.25 -6.61 10.99
CA SER A 64 5.21 -7.70 11.13
C SER A 64 6.63 -7.21 10.87
N LEU A 65 7.57 -7.72 11.66
CA LEU A 65 9.01 -7.59 11.44
C LEU A 65 9.64 -8.93 11.01
N ILE A 66 8.78 -9.87 10.60
CA ILE A 66 9.15 -11.17 10.03
C ILE A 66 9.12 -11.02 8.51
N ASN A 67 10.25 -11.31 7.86
CA ASN A 67 10.41 -11.07 6.42
C ASN A 67 9.43 -11.87 5.56
N GLU A 68 9.13 -13.10 5.94
CA GLU A 68 8.22 -14.02 5.27
C GLU A 68 6.77 -13.51 5.23
N ASP A 69 6.35 -12.80 6.26
CA ASP A 69 4.99 -12.26 6.40
C ASP A 69 4.65 -11.19 5.34
N TRP A 70 5.67 -10.61 4.68
CA TRP A 70 5.52 -9.59 3.65
C TRP A 70 5.42 -10.15 2.23
N ARG A 71 5.43 -11.46 2.06
CA ARG A 71 5.17 -12.08 0.75
C ARG A 71 3.72 -11.83 0.33
N SER A 72 3.52 -11.45 -0.91
CA SER A 72 2.17 -11.19 -1.44
C SER A 72 1.26 -12.42 -1.30
N SER A 73 1.80 -13.63 -1.48
CA SER A 73 1.07 -14.89 -1.29
C SER A 73 0.67 -15.18 0.15
N GLU A 74 1.34 -14.58 1.13
CA GLU A 74 0.96 -14.66 2.54
C GLU A 74 -0.08 -13.59 2.88
N LEU A 75 0.16 -12.34 2.46
CA LEU A 75 -0.72 -11.21 2.74
C LEU A 75 -2.15 -11.42 2.21
N VAL A 76 -2.32 -12.04 1.04
CA VAL A 76 -3.66 -12.32 0.48
C VAL A 76 -4.49 -13.29 1.33
N THR A 77 -3.87 -14.02 2.25
CA THR A 77 -4.58 -14.92 3.17
C THR A 77 -5.17 -14.20 4.38
N HIS A 78 -4.73 -12.97 4.64
CA HIS A 78 -5.23 -12.19 5.76
C HIS A 78 -6.63 -11.64 5.47
N LYS A 79 -7.45 -11.50 6.52
CA LYS A 79 -8.81 -10.94 6.42
C LYS A 79 -8.85 -9.42 6.34
N SER A 80 -7.73 -8.76 6.60
CA SER A 80 -7.57 -7.29 6.61
C SER A 80 -6.11 -6.95 6.37
N GLY A 81 -5.82 -5.70 5.99
CA GLY A 81 -4.46 -5.24 5.77
C GLY A 81 -4.31 -3.74 5.96
N HIS A 82 -3.10 -3.30 6.26
CA HIS A 82 -2.77 -1.88 6.26
C HIS A 82 -2.34 -1.39 4.86
N CYS A 83 -1.99 -0.11 4.72
CA CYS A 83 -1.66 0.49 3.43
C CYS A 83 -0.58 -0.28 2.67
N ILE A 84 0.52 -0.69 3.33
CA ILE A 84 1.63 -1.39 2.68
C ILE A 84 1.24 -2.81 2.26
N ASP A 85 0.50 -3.57 3.09
CA ASP A 85 0.01 -4.91 2.74
C ASP A 85 -0.78 -4.88 1.42
N LYS A 86 -1.72 -3.93 1.32
CA LYS A 86 -2.59 -3.78 0.14
C LYS A 86 -1.80 -3.34 -1.09
N VAL A 87 -0.79 -2.48 -0.92
CA VAL A 87 0.13 -2.10 -2.00
C VAL A 87 0.92 -3.29 -2.51
N ILE A 88 1.44 -4.14 -1.62
CA ILE A 88 2.21 -5.34 -2.01
C ILE A 88 1.34 -6.32 -2.81
N ILE A 89 0.10 -6.55 -2.35
CA ILE A 89 -0.87 -7.40 -3.07
C ILE A 89 -1.14 -6.82 -4.46
N LEU A 90 -1.37 -5.52 -4.56
CA LEU A 90 -1.67 -4.85 -5.83
C LEU A 90 -0.47 -4.91 -6.80
N ILE A 91 0.75 -4.69 -6.32
CA ILE A 91 1.98 -4.81 -7.13
C ILE A 91 2.08 -6.23 -7.71
N ALA A 92 1.90 -7.26 -6.89
CA ALA A 92 1.97 -8.64 -7.35
C ALA A 92 0.94 -8.93 -8.45
N ILE A 93 -0.31 -8.51 -8.28
CA ILE A 93 -1.39 -8.68 -9.27
C ILE A 93 -1.06 -7.95 -10.58
N LEU A 94 -0.57 -6.71 -10.53
CA LEU A 94 -0.22 -5.93 -11.71
C LEU A 94 0.97 -6.53 -12.48
N ARG A 95 1.95 -7.06 -11.76
CA ARG A 95 3.13 -7.70 -12.38
C ARG A 95 2.79 -8.99 -13.13
N VAL A 96 1.70 -9.70 -12.79
CA VAL A 96 1.20 -10.82 -13.61
C VAL A 96 0.88 -10.36 -15.04
N GLU A 97 0.25 -9.18 -15.19
CA GLU A 97 -0.06 -8.55 -16.51
C GLU A 97 1.13 -7.79 -17.10
N LYS A 98 2.33 -7.92 -16.53
CA LYS A 98 3.52 -7.17 -16.96
C LYS A 98 3.35 -5.64 -16.91
N ILE A 99 2.47 -5.15 -16.04
CA ILE A 99 2.33 -3.73 -15.74
C ILE A 99 3.42 -3.36 -14.73
N PRO A 100 4.36 -2.46 -15.07
CA PRO A 100 5.42 -2.09 -14.15
C PRO A 100 4.83 -1.38 -12.92
N ALA A 101 5.16 -1.89 -11.73
CA ALA A 101 4.67 -1.36 -10.47
C ALA A 101 5.74 -1.48 -9.39
N ARG A 102 5.81 -0.48 -8.49
CA ARG A 102 6.77 -0.43 -7.40
C ARG A 102 6.19 0.16 -6.11
N LEU A 103 6.73 -0.27 -4.99
CA LEU A 103 6.32 0.23 -3.66
C LEU A 103 6.90 1.62 -3.43
N GLY A 104 6.07 2.56 -2.99
CA GLY A 104 6.50 3.84 -2.45
C GLY A 104 6.29 3.91 -0.95
N LEU A 105 7.17 4.61 -0.24
CA LEU A 105 7.03 4.88 1.18
C LEU A 105 7.00 6.38 1.43
N ALA A 106 6.13 6.80 2.33
CA ALA A 106 5.92 8.20 2.68
C ALA A 106 5.70 8.38 4.19
N LYS A 107 5.74 9.64 4.60
CA LYS A 107 5.30 10.11 5.91
C LYS A 107 4.06 10.97 5.70
N VAL A 108 2.99 10.62 6.39
CA VAL A 108 1.72 11.34 6.30
C VAL A 108 1.21 11.67 7.70
N ARG A 109 0.49 12.80 7.82
CA ARG A 109 -0.26 13.16 9.03
C ARG A 109 -1.73 12.84 8.81
N ASN A 110 -2.36 12.25 9.81
CA ASN A 110 -3.80 12.03 9.83
C ASN A 110 -4.45 13.05 10.77
N HIS A 111 -5.50 13.70 10.29
CA HIS A 111 -6.26 14.72 11.04
C HIS A 111 -7.64 14.20 11.50
N ILE A 112 -8.07 13.02 11.02
CA ILE A 112 -9.31 12.35 11.44
C ILE A 112 -8.95 11.06 12.17
N ALA A 113 -9.71 10.71 13.20
CA ALA A 113 -9.43 9.57 14.08
C ALA A 113 -8.07 9.68 14.83
N VAL A 114 -7.61 10.90 15.05
CA VAL A 114 -6.31 11.24 15.66
C VAL A 114 -6.16 10.60 17.03
N ASP A 115 -7.21 10.65 17.86
CA ASP A 115 -7.17 10.14 19.24
C ASP A 115 -6.76 8.67 19.29
N GLN A 116 -7.32 7.82 18.40
CA GLN A 116 -6.98 6.40 18.34
C GLN A 116 -5.55 6.17 17.86
N ILE A 117 -5.10 6.96 16.88
CA ILE A 117 -3.74 6.87 16.33
C ILE A 117 -2.74 7.33 17.38
N VAL A 118 -2.97 8.47 18.02
CA VAL A 118 -2.09 9.01 19.08
C VAL A 118 -2.07 8.09 20.30
N GLU A 119 -3.19 7.51 20.70
CA GLU A 119 -3.24 6.53 21.79
C GLU A 119 -2.32 5.35 21.51
N LYS A 120 -2.38 4.79 20.29
CA LYS A 120 -1.64 3.56 19.92
C LYS A 120 -0.18 3.83 19.50
N PHE A 121 0.05 4.86 18.70
CA PHE A 121 1.38 5.14 18.14
C PHE A 121 2.13 6.24 18.93
N GLY A 122 1.43 7.04 19.72
CA GLY A 122 1.99 8.21 20.40
C GLY A 122 2.23 9.40 19.46
N SER A 123 1.64 9.39 18.27
CA SER A 123 1.83 10.40 17.21
C SER A 123 0.63 10.41 16.27
N ASP A 124 0.29 11.59 15.72
CA ASP A 124 -0.67 11.78 14.63
C ASP A 124 -0.07 11.49 13.23
N VAL A 125 1.23 11.17 13.19
CA VAL A 125 1.98 10.88 11.97
C VAL A 125 2.07 9.38 11.77
N LEU A 126 1.80 8.93 10.54
CA LEU A 126 1.92 7.53 10.10
C LEU A 126 3.21 7.35 9.29
N VAL A 127 4.12 6.52 9.78
CA VAL A 127 5.43 6.21 9.20
C VAL A 127 5.80 4.75 9.41
N PRO A 128 6.17 4.01 8.37
CA PRO A 128 6.01 4.33 6.96
C PRO A 128 4.54 4.21 6.51
N HIS A 129 4.11 5.09 5.61
CA HIS A 129 2.85 4.95 4.88
C HIS A 129 3.14 4.46 3.47
N GLY A 130 2.41 3.41 3.02
CA GLY A 130 2.64 2.79 1.70
C GLY A 130 1.76 3.38 0.62
N TYR A 131 2.36 3.64 -0.54
CA TYR A 131 1.68 3.92 -1.80
C TYR A 131 2.30 3.09 -2.92
N ILE A 132 1.62 2.98 -4.04
CA ILE A 132 2.11 2.32 -5.25
C ILE A 132 2.39 3.35 -6.33
N GLU A 133 3.46 3.16 -7.11
CA GLU A 133 3.61 3.77 -8.42
C GLU A 133 3.38 2.72 -9.50
N ILE A 134 2.52 3.05 -10.47
CA ILE A 134 2.12 2.20 -11.59
C ILE A 134 2.52 2.91 -12.88
N TYR A 135 3.21 2.22 -13.79
CA TYR A 135 3.59 2.80 -15.08
C TYR A 135 2.50 2.55 -16.13
N LEU A 136 1.77 3.59 -16.45
CA LEU A 136 0.67 3.59 -17.41
C LEU A 136 0.87 4.72 -18.42
N ASP A 137 0.57 4.47 -19.69
CA ASP A 137 0.61 5.48 -20.76
C ASP A 137 1.91 6.31 -20.79
N ASN A 138 3.06 5.64 -20.56
CA ASN A 138 4.41 6.22 -20.54
C ASN A 138 4.72 7.18 -19.37
N LYS A 139 3.98 7.09 -18.26
CA LYS A 139 4.25 7.84 -17.02
C LYS A 139 4.03 6.99 -15.77
N TRP A 140 4.71 7.33 -14.69
CA TRP A 140 4.39 6.83 -13.37
C TRP A 140 3.21 7.59 -12.79
N VAL A 141 2.23 6.86 -12.25
CA VAL A 141 1.05 7.41 -11.57
C VAL A 141 1.00 6.80 -10.18
N LYS A 142 0.82 7.64 -9.16
CA LYS A 142 0.76 7.22 -7.76
C LYS A 142 -0.68 6.86 -7.35
N ALA A 143 -0.82 5.80 -6.52
CA ALA A 143 -2.11 5.44 -5.94
C ALA A 143 -1.95 4.82 -4.54
N THR A 144 -3.01 4.88 -3.73
CA THR A 144 -3.03 4.27 -2.39
C THR A 144 -4.35 3.53 -2.17
N PRO A 145 -4.39 2.20 -2.26
CA PRO A 145 -5.60 1.40 -2.04
C PRO A 145 -5.89 1.17 -0.54
N ALA A 146 -5.63 2.15 0.34
CA ALA A 146 -5.65 1.93 1.77
C ALA A 146 -7.07 1.75 2.32
N PHE A 147 -7.90 2.79 2.26
CA PHE A 147 -9.21 2.79 2.90
C PHE A 147 -10.27 2.18 1.99
N ASN A 148 -10.93 1.13 2.46
CA ASN A 148 -12.06 0.51 1.79
C ASN A 148 -13.33 1.39 1.93
N LYS A 149 -14.33 1.16 1.08
CA LYS A 149 -15.55 1.98 0.98
C LYS A 149 -16.26 2.14 2.33
N GLU A 150 -16.45 1.05 3.06
CA GLU A 150 -17.16 1.07 4.35
C GLU A 150 -16.42 1.93 5.39
N LEU A 151 -15.08 1.90 5.39
CA LEU A 151 -14.31 2.76 6.27
C LEU A 151 -14.41 4.24 5.85
N CYS A 152 -14.40 4.53 4.56
CA CYS A 152 -14.59 5.90 4.06
C CYS A 152 -15.96 6.46 4.47
N GLU A 153 -17.02 5.66 4.38
CA GLU A 153 -18.36 6.03 4.84
C GLU A 153 -18.38 6.30 6.36
N LEU A 154 -17.77 5.41 7.15
CA LEU A 154 -17.68 5.58 8.61
C LEU A 154 -16.92 6.87 9.01
N LEU A 155 -15.85 7.20 8.29
CA LEU A 155 -15.02 8.38 8.56
C LEU A 155 -15.57 9.66 7.89
N ASN A 156 -16.67 9.57 7.15
CA ASN A 156 -17.25 10.67 6.37
C ASN A 156 -16.22 11.30 5.41
N VAL A 157 -15.44 10.48 4.72
CA VAL A 157 -14.50 10.90 3.68
C VAL A 157 -14.88 10.30 2.33
N LYS A 158 -14.46 10.94 1.23
CA LYS A 158 -14.69 10.38 -0.10
C LYS A 158 -13.87 9.12 -0.30
N VAL A 159 -14.46 8.15 -0.99
CA VAL A 159 -13.69 7.00 -1.49
C VAL A 159 -12.59 7.51 -2.41
N LEU A 160 -11.37 7.02 -2.23
CA LEU A 160 -10.24 7.38 -3.08
C LEU A 160 -10.30 6.51 -4.35
N ASP A 161 -10.78 7.08 -5.45
CA ASP A 161 -10.84 6.42 -6.74
C ASP A 161 -9.53 6.63 -7.51
N PHE A 162 -9.19 5.68 -8.36
CA PHE A 162 -8.01 5.72 -9.23
C PHE A 162 -8.46 5.66 -10.68
N ASP A 163 -8.08 6.64 -11.49
CA ASP A 163 -8.44 6.75 -12.90
C ASP A 163 -7.35 6.28 -13.88
N GLY A 164 -6.19 5.89 -13.35
CA GLY A 164 -5.03 5.47 -14.15
C GLY A 164 -4.31 6.61 -14.87
N GLU A 165 -4.67 7.85 -14.62
CA GLU A 165 -4.09 9.04 -15.27
C GLU A 165 -3.52 10.03 -14.26
N ASN A 166 -4.23 10.26 -13.17
CA ASN A 166 -3.87 11.23 -12.14
C ASN A 166 -3.43 10.51 -10.86
N ASP A 167 -2.56 11.17 -10.11
CA ASP A 167 -2.15 10.68 -8.79
C ASP A 167 -3.36 10.63 -7.85
N SER A 168 -3.49 9.52 -7.14
CA SER A 168 -4.57 9.24 -6.19
C SER A 168 -3.96 8.68 -4.90
N ILE A 169 -3.34 9.55 -4.09
CA ILE A 169 -2.49 9.13 -2.97
C ILE A 169 -3.27 9.14 -1.65
N PHE A 170 -4.11 10.16 -1.41
CA PHE A 170 -4.92 10.32 -0.20
C PHE A 170 -6.03 11.35 -0.39
N GLN A 171 -7.01 11.31 0.50
CA GLN A 171 -8.03 12.34 0.60
C GLN A 171 -7.49 13.51 1.42
N GLU A 172 -7.41 14.69 0.82
CA GLU A 172 -6.94 15.89 1.52
C GLU A 172 -7.96 16.39 2.54
N PHE A 173 -9.26 16.23 2.25
CA PHE A 173 -10.37 16.73 3.04
C PHE A 173 -11.45 15.68 3.28
N ASP A 174 -12.29 15.92 4.29
CA ASP A 174 -13.54 15.19 4.49
C ASP A 174 -14.54 15.46 3.35
N GLN A 175 -15.70 14.79 3.37
CA GLN A 175 -16.73 14.97 2.34
C GLN A 175 -17.29 16.39 2.27
N THR A 176 -17.20 17.17 3.34
CA THR A 176 -17.67 18.57 3.39
C THR A 176 -16.66 19.53 2.75
N GLY A 177 -15.40 19.10 2.56
CA GLY A 177 -14.30 19.93 2.10
C GLY A 177 -13.80 20.93 3.14
N SER A 178 -14.25 20.80 4.41
CA SER A 178 -13.99 21.78 5.46
C SER A 178 -12.91 21.34 6.45
N ASN A 179 -12.78 20.03 6.68
CA ASN A 179 -11.81 19.50 7.62
C ASN A 179 -10.71 18.75 6.87
N ALA A 180 -9.45 19.08 7.14
CA ALA A 180 -8.31 18.34 6.62
C ALA A 180 -8.38 16.88 7.11
N PHE A 181 -8.04 15.93 6.21
CA PHE A 181 -8.00 14.50 6.54
C PHE A 181 -6.58 13.97 6.55
N MET A 182 -5.88 14.03 5.43
CA MET A 182 -4.51 13.54 5.32
C MET A 182 -3.60 14.63 4.74
N GLU A 183 -2.39 14.72 5.26
CA GLU A 183 -1.35 15.64 4.80
C GLU A 183 -0.09 14.84 4.46
N TYR A 184 0.46 15.06 3.26
CA TYR A 184 1.70 14.44 2.82
C TYR A 184 2.89 15.27 3.32
N LEU A 185 3.76 14.67 4.12
CA LEU A 185 4.86 15.39 4.76
C LEU A 185 6.21 15.12 4.09
N GLU A 186 6.49 13.88 3.70
CA GLU A 186 7.79 13.47 3.20
C GLU A 186 7.68 12.24 2.30
N ASP A 187 8.48 12.17 1.25
CA ASP A 187 8.62 11.00 0.37
C ASP A 187 9.95 10.29 0.67
N TYR A 188 9.89 9.02 1.03
CA TYR A 188 11.05 8.19 1.28
C TYR A 188 11.53 7.43 0.05
N GLY A 189 10.90 7.68 -1.12
CA GLY A 189 11.25 7.09 -2.38
C GLY A 189 10.55 5.76 -2.67
N THR A 190 11.03 5.10 -3.74
CA THR A 190 10.40 3.90 -4.28
C THR A 190 11.34 2.71 -4.28
N PHE A 191 10.76 1.51 -4.14
CA PHE A 191 11.48 0.26 -3.91
C PHE A 191 10.94 -0.84 -4.83
N ASN A 192 11.85 -1.64 -5.39
CA ASN A 192 11.50 -2.82 -6.18
C ASN A 192 11.28 -4.08 -5.33
N GLU A 193 11.53 -3.98 -4.05
CA GLU A 193 11.35 -5.02 -3.04
C GLU A 193 10.90 -4.38 -1.73
N VAL A 194 10.36 -5.14 -0.77
CA VAL A 194 9.97 -4.59 0.54
C VAL A 194 11.22 -4.29 1.37
N PRO A 195 11.52 -3.02 1.67
CA PRO A 195 12.72 -2.65 2.40
C PRO A 195 12.51 -2.77 3.92
N LEU A 196 12.19 -3.97 4.44
CA LEU A 196 11.79 -4.20 5.83
C LEU A 196 12.77 -3.61 6.86
N PRO A 197 14.10 -3.73 6.73
CA PRO A 197 15.04 -3.10 7.67
C PRO A 197 14.91 -1.57 7.70
N TYR A 198 14.71 -0.95 6.55
CA TYR A 198 14.52 0.50 6.44
C TYR A 198 13.17 0.94 7.03
N MET A 199 12.11 0.19 6.77
CA MET A 199 10.80 0.44 7.37
C MET A 199 10.88 0.37 8.90
N PHE A 200 11.60 -0.59 9.45
CA PHE A 200 11.82 -0.71 10.89
C PHE A 200 12.64 0.46 11.45
N GLN A 201 13.68 0.89 10.75
CA GLN A 201 14.45 2.09 11.12
C GLN A 201 13.54 3.33 11.20
N LEU A 202 12.73 3.58 10.17
CA LEU A 202 11.76 4.68 10.18
C LEU A 202 10.79 4.62 11.38
N MET A 203 10.30 3.42 11.71
CA MET A 203 9.45 3.25 12.88
C MET A 203 10.18 3.56 14.20
N GLN A 204 11.44 3.16 14.32
CA GLN A 204 12.25 3.47 15.51
C GLN A 204 12.49 4.97 15.68
N GLU A 205 12.72 5.69 14.58
CA GLU A 205 12.94 7.13 14.58
C GLU A 205 11.69 7.92 14.95
N HIS A 206 10.51 7.45 14.50
CA HIS A 206 9.25 8.18 14.65
C HIS A 206 8.39 7.74 15.83
N TYR A 207 8.61 6.51 16.34
CA TYR A 207 7.81 5.93 17.43
C TYR A 207 8.69 5.46 18.61
N PRO A 208 9.16 6.38 19.47
CA PRO A 208 10.05 6.03 20.58
C PRO A 208 9.49 4.94 21.52
N ARG A 209 8.15 4.89 21.66
CA ARG A 209 7.48 3.84 22.47
C ARG A 209 7.69 2.43 21.90
N ILE A 210 7.72 2.30 20.58
CA ILE A 210 8.01 1.04 19.89
C ILE A 210 9.47 0.62 20.16
N THR A 211 10.39 1.57 20.03
CA THR A 211 11.80 1.34 20.36
C THR A 211 12.00 0.91 21.81
N ALA A 212 11.34 1.61 22.76
CA ALA A 212 11.43 1.31 24.18
C ALA A 212 10.83 -0.06 24.57
N SER A 213 9.96 -0.64 23.74
CA SER A 213 9.36 -1.96 23.97
C SER A 213 10.30 -3.15 23.75
N GLY A 214 11.52 -2.90 23.23
CA GLY A 214 12.51 -3.94 22.94
C GLY A 214 12.17 -4.80 21.72
N ILE A 215 11.26 -4.35 20.85
CA ILE A 215 10.92 -5.03 19.59
C ILE A 215 12.14 -5.06 18.66
N THR A 216 12.34 -6.21 18.03
CA THR A 216 13.44 -6.47 17.08
C THR A 216 12.90 -7.07 15.78
N LEU A 217 13.73 -7.09 14.75
CA LEU A 217 13.45 -7.88 13.53
C LEU A 217 13.17 -9.34 13.92
N GLY A 218 12.20 -9.96 13.24
CA GLY A 218 11.73 -11.31 13.53
C GLY A 218 10.55 -11.38 14.51
N SER A 219 9.99 -10.24 14.94
CA SER A 219 8.82 -10.17 15.83
C SER A 219 7.59 -9.57 15.14
N VAL A 220 6.42 -9.66 15.78
CA VAL A 220 5.18 -9.03 15.32
C VAL A 220 4.75 -7.98 16.33
N LEU A 221 4.60 -6.75 15.86
CA LEU A 221 4.01 -5.66 16.62
C LEU A 221 2.50 -5.70 16.48
N ASN A 222 1.79 -5.86 17.58
CA ASN A 222 0.33 -5.81 17.62
C ASN A 222 -0.14 -4.71 18.57
N LEU A 223 -0.41 -3.54 17.98
CA LEU A 223 -0.81 -2.33 18.71
C LEU A 223 -2.25 -2.40 19.27
N SER A 224 -3.07 -3.36 18.82
CA SER A 224 -4.41 -3.55 19.40
C SER A 224 -4.36 -4.11 20.82
N LYS A 225 -3.20 -4.64 21.25
CA LYS A 225 -3.00 -5.26 22.56
C LYS A 225 -2.20 -4.36 23.54
N ILE A 226 -1.77 -3.22 23.08
CA ILE A 226 -1.13 -2.18 23.86
C ILE A 226 -2.13 -1.05 24.09
#